data_c49e90e3b95aea057223846811434bf6
#
_entry.id   c49e90e3b95aea057223846811434bf6
#
_cell.length_a   1.000
_cell.length_b   1.000
_cell.length_c   1.000
_cell.angle_alpha   90.00
_cell.angle_beta   90.00
_cell.angle_gamma   90.00
#
_symmetry.space_group_name_H-M   'P 1'
#
loop_
_entity.id
_entity.type
_entity.pdbx_description
1 polymer ?
#
loop_
_entity_poly.entity_id
_entity_poly.type
_entity_poly.pdbx_seq_one_letter_code
_entity_poly.pdbx_strand_id
1 'polypeptide(L)'
;MKFNRSRELKLFNATWDRIIHSSARPGELQSIKLCGPRGSGKTFFVQELARTQRGVYYMSFAGMSAEDALRKFAKLYLPEDTVVSSWEEAAKAFTALRHHRRTLLVFEDEAEDLQQECKKAFLPYTRQKGLFRICEIRQSVSRKEEFCVPIPFFTIADFCENLSGSRADIMRLHALTGGIPAVAKELDAEKSFEENVRQLLAYDSAFSTYLPERMRLFFRTPESYYPLLRSVAFGRHRLSEIAKDAGFANNKCGKYLDALIDAGFVTARHDGGTYAKYDLANTYYTAWCRYAYLRKTEQIIRPEEHLQFVLADLDNAIALRSFHEACLRFLGDGEKASLKAHRTIPVEMPDGSRVILYCREDPMSRTEVTVFPQSLSIRFTKKELQKILSVVKKVDPFVDAEVTIFSPERFSDWCVHESARRGYLHEVTMDRLRD
;
A
#
# COMPACT_ATOMS: atom_id res chain seq x y z
N MET A 1 5.03 -11.82 13.19
CA MET A 1 6.26 -11.13 12.73
C MET A 1 6.15 -9.63 12.95
N LYS A 2 7.26 -8.91 13.26
CA LYS A 2 7.26 -7.44 13.41
C LYS A 2 8.03 -6.83 12.24
N PHE A 3 7.32 -6.38 11.22
CA PHE A 3 7.90 -5.66 10.10
C PHE A 3 8.51 -4.33 10.56
N ASN A 4 9.67 -4.00 10.04
CA ASN A 4 10.41 -2.80 10.41
C ASN A 4 10.00 -1.62 9.52
N ARG A 5 9.66 -0.48 10.13
CA ARG A 5 9.36 0.81 9.47
C ARG A 5 10.55 1.78 9.50
N SER A 6 11.76 1.27 9.42
CA SER A 6 12.99 2.08 9.52
C SER A 6 13.07 3.19 8.46
N ARG A 7 12.56 2.94 7.26
CA ARG A 7 12.56 3.89 6.15
C ARG A 7 11.62 5.06 6.44
N GLU A 8 10.38 4.73 6.83
CA GLU A 8 9.38 5.74 7.19
C GLU A 8 9.83 6.55 8.41
N LEU A 9 10.49 5.90 9.36
CA LEU A 9 11.08 6.58 10.52
C LEU A 9 12.20 7.56 10.12
N LYS A 10 13.09 7.16 9.22
CA LYS A 10 14.13 8.07 8.68
C LYS A 10 13.50 9.25 7.95
N LEU A 11 12.52 9.00 7.08
CA LEU A 11 11.82 10.04 6.34
C LEU A 11 11.05 10.98 7.28
N PHE A 12 10.40 10.42 8.29
CA PHE A 12 9.69 11.19 9.31
C PHE A 12 10.65 12.13 10.05
N ASN A 13 11.79 11.63 10.53
CA ASN A 13 12.78 12.44 11.25
C ASN A 13 13.35 13.54 10.35
N ALA A 14 13.70 13.22 9.11
CA ALA A 14 14.19 14.21 8.14
C ALA A 14 13.11 15.28 7.83
N THR A 15 11.84 14.89 7.74
CA THR A 15 10.72 15.83 7.52
C THR A 15 10.50 16.70 8.75
N TRP A 16 10.59 16.12 9.95
CA TRP A 16 10.49 16.88 11.20
C TRP A 16 11.62 17.89 11.33
N ASP A 17 12.87 17.53 11.01
CA ASP A 17 14.00 18.46 11.01
C ASP A 17 13.78 19.59 9.99
N ARG A 18 13.34 19.25 8.78
CA ARG A 18 13.08 20.23 7.72
C ARG A 18 11.99 21.24 8.11
N ILE A 19 10.86 20.79 8.69
CA ILE A 19 9.76 21.67 9.06
C ILE A 19 10.13 22.63 10.22
N ILE A 20 11.00 22.20 11.13
CA ILE A 20 11.46 23.07 12.24
C ILE A 20 12.26 24.26 11.69
N HIS A 21 13.02 24.06 10.62
CA HIS A 21 13.85 25.08 10.00
C HIS A 21 13.15 25.87 8.88
N SER A 22 11.93 25.45 8.50
CA SER A 22 11.16 26.16 7.48
C SER A 22 10.49 27.41 8.00
N SER A 23 10.37 28.43 7.16
CA SER A 23 9.59 29.65 7.47
C SER A 23 8.14 29.45 7.04
N ALA A 24 7.20 29.55 7.97
CA ALA A 24 5.78 29.50 7.65
C ALA A 24 5.35 30.73 6.83
N ARG A 25 4.51 30.51 5.81
CA ARG A 25 3.79 31.61 5.18
C ARG A 25 2.74 32.17 6.14
N PRO A 26 2.44 33.48 6.10
CA PRO A 26 1.38 34.03 6.94
C PRO A 26 0.05 33.29 6.69
N GLY A 27 -0.56 32.76 7.74
CA GLY A 27 -1.84 32.08 7.66
C GLY A 27 -1.78 30.56 7.44
N GLU A 28 -0.61 29.98 7.16
CA GLU A 28 -0.45 28.55 6.89
C GLU A 28 -0.08 27.76 8.16
N LEU A 29 -0.79 26.65 8.37
CA LEU A 29 -0.47 25.69 9.43
C LEU A 29 0.70 24.82 8.97
N GLN A 30 1.85 24.93 9.63
CA GLN A 30 2.96 24.00 9.42
C GLN A 30 2.72 22.72 10.23
N SER A 31 2.21 21.71 9.58
CA SER A 31 2.03 20.38 10.16
C SER A 31 2.76 19.30 9.35
N ILE A 32 3.25 18.28 10.03
CA ILE A 32 3.67 17.04 9.39
C ILE A 32 2.40 16.22 9.13
N LYS A 33 2.28 15.66 7.93
CA LYS A 33 1.13 14.84 7.55
C LYS A 33 1.59 13.40 7.37
N LEU A 34 1.05 12.49 8.18
CA LEU A 34 1.21 11.05 7.99
C LEU A 34 0.07 10.54 7.11
N CYS A 35 0.39 10.14 5.92
CA CYS A 35 -0.58 9.84 4.88
C CYS A 35 -0.48 8.40 4.42
N GLY A 36 -1.63 7.77 4.17
CA GLY A 36 -1.64 6.40 3.66
C GLY A 36 -3.03 5.77 3.79
N PRO A 37 -3.26 4.64 3.14
CA PRO A 37 -4.54 3.97 3.17
C PRO A 37 -4.95 3.58 4.59
N ARG A 38 -6.24 3.42 4.82
CA ARG A 38 -6.74 2.88 6.10
C ARG A 38 -6.20 1.47 6.31
N GLY A 39 -5.73 1.19 7.54
CA GLY A 39 -5.12 -0.12 7.87
C GLY A 39 -3.64 -0.24 7.52
N SER A 40 -3.00 0.79 6.98
CA SER A 40 -1.54 0.77 6.71
C SER A 40 -0.66 0.85 7.96
N GLY A 41 -1.26 1.01 9.14
CA GLY A 41 -0.53 1.05 10.42
C GLY A 41 -0.05 2.43 10.85
N LYS A 42 -0.64 3.53 10.35
CA LYS A 42 -0.32 4.91 10.73
C LYS A 42 -0.41 5.13 12.24
N THR A 43 -1.54 4.75 12.84
CA THR A 43 -1.75 4.86 14.29
C THR A 43 -0.70 4.09 15.08
N PHE A 44 -0.39 2.86 14.68
CA PHE A 44 0.65 2.07 15.32
C PHE A 44 2.03 2.75 15.19
N PHE A 45 2.36 3.26 14.01
CA PHE A 45 3.62 4.00 13.78
C PHE A 45 3.76 5.19 14.73
N VAL A 46 2.71 5.98 14.89
CA VAL A 46 2.71 7.14 15.78
C VAL A 46 2.81 6.74 17.25
N GLN A 47 2.11 5.69 17.66
CA GLN A 47 2.21 5.18 19.03
C GLN A 47 3.62 4.69 19.36
N GLU A 48 4.28 4.04 18.43
CA GLU A 48 5.69 3.66 18.57
C GLU A 48 6.61 4.90 18.64
N LEU A 49 6.37 5.93 17.83
CA LEU A 49 7.10 7.20 17.93
C LEU A 49 6.92 7.84 19.30
N ALA A 50 5.68 7.92 19.79
CA ALA A 50 5.38 8.53 21.08
C ALA A 50 5.99 7.76 22.27
N ARG A 51 6.15 6.43 22.14
CA ARG A 51 6.80 5.59 23.16
C ARG A 51 8.32 5.66 23.13
N THR A 52 8.91 5.82 21.95
CA THR A 52 10.36 5.68 21.74
C THR A 52 11.10 7.00 21.57
N GLN A 53 10.42 8.05 21.12
CA GLN A 53 11.04 9.35 20.85
C GLN A 53 10.61 10.40 21.86
N ARG A 54 11.58 11.02 22.54
CA ARG A 54 11.33 12.14 23.43
C ARG A 54 10.76 13.33 22.64
N GLY A 55 9.76 13.98 23.18
CA GLY A 55 9.13 15.16 22.57
C GLY A 55 8.00 14.85 21.60
N VAL A 56 7.63 13.59 21.39
CA VAL A 56 6.42 13.18 20.65
C VAL A 56 5.30 12.90 21.64
N TYR A 57 4.17 13.57 21.46
CA TYR A 57 2.97 13.45 22.29
C TYR A 57 1.80 13.05 21.38
N TYR A 58 1.04 12.05 21.80
CA TYR A 58 -0.06 11.50 21.00
C TYR A 58 -1.40 11.71 21.69
N MET A 59 -2.39 12.18 20.92
CA MET A 59 -3.76 12.35 21.38
C MET A 59 -4.74 11.73 20.40
N SER A 60 -5.54 10.76 20.88
CA SER A 60 -6.69 10.21 20.18
C SER A 60 -7.97 10.76 20.79
N PHE A 61 -8.89 11.12 19.93
CA PHE A 61 -10.22 11.64 20.31
C PHE A 61 -11.32 10.57 20.23
N ALA A 62 -10.95 9.33 19.91
CA ALA A 62 -11.92 8.26 19.72
C ALA A 62 -12.87 8.07 20.90
N GLY A 63 -14.16 8.17 20.64
CA GLY A 63 -15.22 7.93 21.62
C GLY A 63 -15.31 8.96 22.76
N MET A 64 -14.69 10.15 22.62
CA MET A 64 -14.67 11.17 23.67
C MET A 64 -15.59 12.35 23.34
N SER A 65 -16.21 12.90 24.40
CA SER A 65 -16.78 14.25 24.36
C SER A 65 -15.66 15.31 24.38
N ALA A 66 -15.99 16.57 24.04
CA ALA A 66 -15.04 17.68 24.09
C ALA A 66 -14.44 17.86 25.49
N GLU A 67 -15.28 17.76 26.49
CA GLU A 67 -14.89 17.92 27.90
C GLU A 67 -13.99 16.78 28.37
N ASP A 68 -14.31 15.52 28.01
CA ASP A 68 -13.48 14.36 28.36
C ASP A 68 -12.13 14.40 27.66
N ALA A 69 -12.09 14.84 26.41
CA ALA A 69 -10.85 15.00 25.64
C ALA A 69 -9.93 16.04 26.29
N LEU A 70 -10.48 17.21 26.67
CA LEU A 70 -9.72 18.26 27.34
C LEU A 70 -9.21 17.81 28.73
N ARG A 71 -10.05 17.17 29.51
CA ARG A 71 -9.69 16.60 30.82
C ARG A 71 -8.59 15.53 30.70
N LYS A 72 -8.70 14.65 29.72
CA LYS A 72 -7.68 13.61 29.44
C LYS A 72 -6.36 14.23 29.00
N PHE A 73 -6.40 15.24 28.11
CA PHE A 73 -5.20 15.95 27.67
C PHE A 73 -4.49 16.60 28.86
N ALA A 74 -5.23 17.32 29.72
CA ALA A 74 -4.68 17.94 30.91
C ALA A 74 -4.02 16.91 31.82
N LYS A 75 -4.73 15.83 32.14
CA LYS A 75 -4.22 14.74 32.98
C LYS A 75 -2.94 14.09 32.44
N LEU A 76 -2.82 13.92 31.12
CA LEU A 76 -1.67 13.26 30.50
C LEU A 76 -0.45 14.16 30.34
N TYR A 77 -0.67 15.46 30.12
CA TYR A 77 0.37 16.33 29.58
C TYR A 77 0.62 17.62 30.35
N LEU A 78 -0.21 17.93 31.33
CA LEU A 78 -0.02 19.08 32.21
C LEU A 78 0.28 18.66 33.66
N PRO A 79 0.86 19.53 34.48
CA PRO A 79 1.02 19.26 35.91
C PRO A 79 -0.33 19.01 36.61
N GLU A 80 -0.33 18.19 37.67
CA GLU A 80 -1.55 17.77 38.37
C GLU A 80 -2.37 18.94 38.89
N ASP A 81 -1.73 20.05 39.28
CA ASP A 81 -2.38 21.25 39.79
C ASP A 81 -2.91 22.21 38.71
N THR A 82 -2.75 21.84 37.42
CA THR A 82 -3.15 22.71 36.31
C THR A 82 -4.62 22.48 35.96
N VAL A 83 -5.46 23.43 36.32
CA VAL A 83 -6.88 23.44 35.92
C VAL A 83 -7.00 24.22 34.61
N VAL A 84 -7.62 23.60 33.61
CA VAL A 84 -7.91 24.20 32.29
C VAL A 84 -9.39 24.01 31.95
N SER A 85 -10.00 25.09 31.44
CA SER A 85 -11.42 25.13 31.06
C SER A 85 -11.61 25.15 29.52
N SER A 86 -10.55 25.41 28.78
CA SER A 86 -10.57 25.47 27.32
C SER A 86 -9.31 24.89 26.67
N TRP A 87 -9.38 24.59 25.37
CA TRP A 87 -8.23 24.17 24.60
C TRP A 87 -7.17 25.27 24.47
N GLU A 88 -7.55 26.54 24.49
CA GLU A 88 -6.63 27.68 24.45
C GLU A 88 -5.77 27.73 25.73
N GLU A 89 -6.39 27.52 26.89
CA GLU A 89 -5.67 27.45 28.16
C GLU A 89 -4.75 26.25 28.22
N ALA A 90 -5.23 25.08 27.76
CA ALA A 90 -4.44 23.85 27.67
C ALA A 90 -3.24 24.02 26.73
N ALA A 91 -3.42 24.63 25.56
CA ALA A 91 -2.37 24.91 24.60
C ALA A 91 -1.31 25.86 25.16
N LYS A 92 -1.74 26.94 25.85
CA LYS A 92 -0.85 27.88 26.52
C LYS A 92 -0.01 27.21 27.60
N ALA A 93 -0.63 26.44 28.48
CA ALA A 93 0.06 25.72 29.55
C ALA A 93 1.04 24.65 28.97
N PHE A 94 0.58 23.86 28.01
CA PHE A 94 1.39 22.81 27.38
C PHE A 94 2.63 23.36 26.67
N THR A 95 2.49 24.43 25.91
CA THR A 95 3.59 25.03 25.15
C THR A 95 4.56 25.80 26.05
N ALA A 96 4.09 26.45 27.11
CA ALA A 96 4.95 27.10 28.10
C ALA A 96 5.92 26.13 28.78
N LEU A 97 5.44 24.94 29.12
CA LEU A 97 6.28 23.86 29.71
C LEU A 97 7.37 23.31 28.76
N ARG A 98 7.20 23.54 27.45
CA ARG A 98 8.04 22.94 26.40
C ARG A 98 8.71 23.95 25.49
N HIS A 99 8.76 25.22 25.89
CA HIS A 99 9.18 26.35 25.04
C HIS A 99 10.55 26.16 24.38
N HIS A 100 11.48 25.45 25.02
CA HIS A 100 12.85 25.22 24.52
C HIS A 100 13.08 23.77 24.05
N ARG A 101 12.03 22.95 23.92
CA ARG A 101 12.16 21.54 23.56
C ARG A 101 11.52 21.25 22.20
N ARG A 102 12.20 20.46 21.39
CA ARG A 102 11.64 19.89 20.17
C ARG A 102 10.38 19.09 20.55
N THR A 103 9.22 19.57 20.13
CA THR A 103 7.91 19.03 20.55
C THR A 103 7.03 18.82 19.33
N LEU A 104 6.46 17.62 19.23
CA LEU A 104 5.48 17.25 18.22
C LEU A 104 4.23 16.72 18.89
N LEU A 105 3.10 17.34 18.64
CA LEU A 105 1.78 16.89 19.09
C LEU A 105 1.05 16.23 17.92
N VAL A 106 0.70 14.97 18.08
CA VAL A 106 0.04 14.16 17.06
C VAL A 106 -1.43 14.03 17.39
N PHE A 107 -2.27 14.39 16.43
CA PHE A 107 -3.72 14.24 16.49
C PHE A 107 -4.19 13.11 15.59
N GLU A 108 -5.01 12.20 16.12
CA GLU A 108 -5.66 11.15 15.38
C GLU A 108 -7.01 11.61 14.80
N ASP A 109 -7.35 11.10 13.61
CA ASP A 109 -8.39 11.63 12.73
C ASP A 109 -9.82 11.13 13.01
N GLU A 110 -10.10 10.56 14.21
CA GLU A 110 -11.39 9.90 14.48
C GLU A 110 -12.52 10.83 14.96
N ALA A 111 -12.22 12.10 15.25
CA ALA A 111 -13.22 13.09 15.66
C ALA A 111 -12.88 14.46 15.08
N GLU A 112 -13.32 14.69 13.84
CA GLU A 112 -12.89 15.83 13.02
C GLU A 112 -13.18 17.18 13.67
N ASP A 113 -14.35 17.36 14.28
CA ASP A 113 -14.74 18.63 14.93
C ASP A 113 -13.85 18.95 16.14
N LEU A 114 -13.65 17.98 17.01
CA LEU A 114 -12.78 18.09 18.20
C LEU A 114 -11.33 18.34 17.82
N GLN A 115 -10.87 17.64 16.79
CA GLN A 115 -9.54 17.80 16.25
C GLN A 115 -9.33 19.21 15.69
N GLN A 116 -10.33 19.78 15.00
CA GLN A 116 -10.26 21.14 14.46
C GLN A 116 -10.23 22.21 15.58
N GLU A 117 -11.03 22.06 16.63
CA GLU A 117 -11.02 22.94 17.78
C GLU A 117 -9.65 22.92 18.48
N CYS A 118 -9.13 21.73 18.76
CA CYS A 118 -7.81 21.54 19.34
C CYS A 118 -6.71 22.14 18.46
N LYS A 119 -6.72 21.90 17.15
CA LYS A 119 -5.76 22.48 16.21
C LYS A 119 -5.78 24.00 16.21
N LYS A 120 -6.96 24.62 16.24
CA LYS A 120 -7.09 26.09 16.30
C LYS A 120 -6.40 26.65 17.54
N ALA A 121 -6.59 26.03 18.70
CA ALA A 121 -5.98 26.45 19.95
C ALA A 121 -4.44 26.38 19.93
N PHE A 122 -3.86 25.33 19.27
CA PHE A 122 -2.41 25.18 19.17
C PHE A 122 -1.77 25.96 18.00
N LEU A 123 -2.55 26.41 17.01
CA LEU A 123 -2.06 27.09 15.81
C LEU A 123 -1.14 28.30 16.09
N PRO A 124 -1.43 29.22 17.05
CA PRO A 124 -0.55 30.35 17.33
C PRO A 124 0.88 29.96 17.71
N TYR A 125 1.04 28.82 18.36
CA TYR A 125 2.35 28.36 18.85
C TYR A 125 3.18 27.67 17.76
N THR A 126 2.55 27.17 16.70
CA THR A 126 3.27 26.59 15.54
C THR A 126 3.88 27.65 14.64
N ARG A 127 3.39 28.90 14.72
CA ARG A 127 3.86 30.02 13.89
C ARG A 127 5.06 30.77 14.47
N GLN A 128 5.31 30.61 15.76
CA GLN A 128 6.47 31.22 16.40
C GLN A 128 7.73 30.48 15.98
N LYS A 129 8.88 31.15 15.96
CA LYS A 129 10.21 30.52 15.79
C LYS A 129 10.48 29.58 16.96
N GLY A 130 9.75 28.48 16.99
CA GLY A 130 9.78 27.52 18.07
C GLY A 130 9.89 26.11 17.55
N LEU A 131 10.24 25.21 18.46
CA LEU A 131 10.44 23.79 18.17
C LEU A 131 9.13 22.99 18.22
N PHE A 132 7.97 23.66 18.39
CA PHE A 132 6.66 23.01 18.45
C PHE A 132 6.04 22.87 17.05
N ARG A 133 5.54 21.66 16.75
CA ARG A 133 4.81 21.35 15.52
C ARG A 133 3.66 20.40 15.80
N ILE A 134 2.71 20.34 14.86
CA ILE A 134 1.58 19.42 14.87
C ILE A 134 1.83 18.33 13.82
N CYS A 135 1.39 17.11 14.12
CA CYS A 135 1.32 16.04 13.17
C CYS A 135 -0.13 15.59 13.00
N GLU A 136 -0.54 15.43 11.76
CA GLU A 136 -1.89 14.98 11.38
C GLU A 136 -1.82 13.61 10.71
N ILE A 137 -2.73 12.72 11.10
CA ILE A 137 -2.90 11.42 10.44
C ILE A 137 -3.99 11.57 9.38
N ARG A 138 -3.69 11.30 8.13
CA ARG A 138 -4.62 11.43 7.00
C ARG A 138 -4.73 10.14 6.18
N GLN A 139 -5.85 9.95 5.48
CA GLN A 139 -6.09 8.76 4.65
C GLN A 139 -5.55 8.92 3.23
N SER A 140 -5.57 10.12 2.71
CA SER A 140 -5.08 10.43 1.36
C SER A 140 -4.11 11.60 1.38
N VAL A 141 -3.27 11.65 0.37
CA VAL A 141 -2.32 12.74 0.14
C VAL A 141 -2.70 13.44 -1.14
N SER A 142 -2.79 14.77 -1.09
CA SER A 142 -2.51 15.53 -2.30
C SER A 142 -1.00 15.49 -2.52
N ARG A 143 -0.53 15.01 -3.68
CA ARG A 143 0.90 14.95 -4.05
C ARG A 143 1.63 16.31 -4.00
N LYS A 144 0.89 17.39 -3.82
CA LYS A 144 1.40 18.76 -3.70
C LYS A 144 1.58 19.24 -2.26
N GLU A 145 1.23 18.41 -1.27
CA GLU A 145 1.34 18.82 0.13
C GLU A 145 2.77 18.73 0.63
N GLU A 146 3.27 19.86 1.12
CA GLU A 146 4.57 19.96 1.77
C GLU A 146 4.56 19.19 3.10
N PHE A 147 5.70 18.63 3.50
CA PHE A 147 5.88 17.88 4.76
C PHE A 147 5.00 16.64 4.92
N CYS A 148 4.74 15.92 3.84
CA CYS A 148 4.05 14.65 3.89
C CYS A 148 5.02 13.47 4.06
N VAL A 149 4.65 12.55 4.97
CA VAL A 149 5.33 11.25 5.19
C VAL A 149 4.36 10.14 4.82
N PRO A 150 4.58 9.43 3.72
CA PRO A 150 3.73 8.32 3.34
C PRO A 150 3.97 7.12 4.26
N ILE A 151 2.87 6.49 4.69
CA ILE A 151 2.84 5.22 5.41
C ILE A 151 2.02 4.23 4.57
N PRO A 152 2.63 3.59 3.57
CA PRO A 152 1.95 2.66 2.69
C PRO A 152 1.66 1.32 3.39
N PHE A 153 0.96 0.41 2.72
CA PHE A 153 1.03 -1.01 3.06
C PHE A 153 2.47 -1.50 2.89
N PHE A 154 2.81 -2.62 3.53
CA PHE A 154 4.13 -3.21 3.33
C PHE A 154 4.31 -3.61 1.86
N THR A 155 5.43 -3.21 1.30
CA THR A 155 5.79 -3.49 -0.09
C THR A 155 6.37 -4.91 -0.23
N ILE A 156 6.51 -5.38 -1.46
CA ILE A 156 7.20 -6.64 -1.74
C ILE A 156 8.65 -6.59 -1.22
N ALA A 157 9.30 -5.42 -1.33
CA ALA A 157 10.66 -5.24 -0.83
C ALA A 157 10.73 -5.38 0.71
N ASP A 158 9.73 -4.86 1.45
CA ASP A 158 9.64 -5.05 2.89
C ASP A 158 9.52 -6.54 3.25
N PHE A 159 8.77 -7.31 2.46
CA PHE A 159 8.67 -8.76 2.62
C PHE A 159 9.99 -9.46 2.34
N CYS A 160 10.72 -9.05 1.28
CA CYS A 160 12.05 -9.60 0.96
C CYS A 160 13.10 -9.31 2.04
N GLU A 161 12.97 -8.21 2.78
CA GLU A 161 13.86 -7.84 3.89
C GLU A 161 13.55 -8.62 5.18
N ASN A 162 12.31 -9.09 5.34
CA ASN A 162 11.83 -9.66 6.62
C ASN A 162 11.50 -11.16 6.56
N LEU A 163 11.38 -11.74 5.38
CA LEU A 163 11.09 -13.17 5.20
C LEU A 163 12.25 -13.89 4.51
N SER A 164 12.52 -15.10 4.95
CA SER A 164 13.40 -16.05 4.26
C SER A 164 12.60 -16.91 3.29
N GLY A 165 13.26 -17.45 2.26
CA GLY A 165 12.64 -18.34 1.27
C GLY A 165 12.83 -17.88 -0.17
N SER A 166 12.19 -18.59 -1.09
CA SER A 166 12.24 -18.22 -2.51
C SER A 166 11.51 -16.89 -2.76
N ARG A 167 11.94 -16.15 -3.77
CA ARG A 167 11.29 -14.88 -4.14
C ARG A 167 9.84 -15.10 -4.58
N ALA A 168 9.58 -16.23 -5.24
CA ALA A 168 8.23 -16.63 -5.62
C ALA A 168 7.33 -16.83 -4.39
N ASP A 169 7.81 -17.49 -3.33
CA ASP A 169 7.04 -17.71 -2.12
C ASP A 169 6.78 -16.40 -1.36
N ILE A 170 7.80 -15.53 -1.28
CA ILE A 170 7.66 -14.19 -0.71
C ILE A 170 6.59 -13.39 -1.46
N MET A 171 6.58 -13.45 -2.80
CA MET A 171 5.57 -12.81 -3.63
C MET A 171 4.17 -13.35 -3.36
N ARG A 172 4.03 -14.67 -3.22
CA ARG A 172 2.76 -15.32 -2.90
C ARG A 172 2.22 -14.89 -1.55
N LEU A 173 3.07 -14.82 -0.52
CA LEU A 173 2.70 -14.33 0.82
C LEU A 173 2.32 -12.86 0.80
N HIS A 174 3.05 -12.03 0.05
CA HIS A 174 2.67 -10.63 -0.13
C HIS A 174 1.30 -10.52 -0.83
N ALA A 175 1.07 -11.28 -1.90
CA ALA A 175 -0.19 -11.25 -2.64
C ALA A 175 -1.39 -11.69 -1.78
N LEU A 176 -1.22 -12.69 -0.92
CA LEU A 176 -2.25 -13.14 0.03
C LEU A 176 -2.59 -12.07 1.07
N THR A 177 -1.58 -11.42 1.62
CA THR A 177 -1.76 -10.42 2.70
C THR A 177 -2.01 -9.02 2.20
N GLY A 178 -1.71 -8.75 0.90
CA GLY A 178 -1.76 -7.42 0.30
C GLY A 178 -0.86 -6.40 1.01
N GLY A 179 0.13 -6.84 1.76
CA GLY A 179 0.98 -6.00 2.60
C GLY A 179 0.25 -5.34 3.77
N ILE A 180 -1.00 -5.75 4.08
CA ILE A 180 -1.78 -5.19 5.18
C ILE A 180 -1.16 -5.60 6.52
N PRO A 181 -0.70 -4.65 7.36
CA PRO A 181 0.01 -4.97 8.60
C PRO A 181 -0.76 -5.90 9.55
N ALA A 182 -2.07 -5.74 9.65
CA ALA A 182 -2.92 -6.56 10.50
C ALA A 182 -2.94 -8.04 10.08
N VAL A 183 -2.79 -8.30 8.78
CA VAL A 183 -2.75 -9.67 8.23
C VAL A 183 -1.30 -10.17 8.17
N ALA A 184 -0.37 -9.34 7.68
CA ALA A 184 1.02 -9.71 7.52
C ALA A 184 1.76 -10.03 8.84
N LYS A 185 1.30 -9.47 9.97
CA LYS A 185 1.86 -9.78 11.31
C LYS A 185 1.75 -11.26 11.71
N GLU A 186 0.83 -12.01 11.11
CA GLU A 186 0.66 -13.44 11.36
C GLU A 186 1.74 -14.30 10.69
N LEU A 187 2.45 -13.76 9.73
CA LEU A 187 3.55 -14.47 9.07
C LEU A 187 4.71 -14.68 10.04
N ASP A 188 5.35 -15.83 9.91
CA ASP A 188 6.51 -16.24 10.70
C ASP A 188 7.69 -16.54 9.77
N ALA A 189 8.80 -15.83 9.98
CA ALA A 189 10.00 -15.98 9.16
C ALA A 189 10.70 -17.33 9.30
N GLU A 190 10.46 -18.02 10.42
CA GLU A 190 11.03 -19.33 10.71
C GLU A 190 10.23 -20.49 10.09
N LYS A 191 8.99 -20.21 9.64
CA LYS A 191 8.11 -21.19 9.01
C LYS A 191 8.31 -21.24 7.51
N SER A 192 8.06 -22.42 6.94
CA SER A 192 7.99 -22.61 5.50
C SER A 192 6.85 -21.82 4.89
N PHE A 193 6.88 -21.64 3.56
CA PHE A 193 5.80 -21.01 2.80
C PHE A 193 4.45 -21.68 3.07
N GLU A 194 4.40 -23.03 2.99
CA GLU A 194 3.16 -23.78 3.18
C GLU A 194 2.60 -23.66 4.59
N GLU A 195 3.46 -23.67 5.63
CA GLU A 195 3.05 -23.48 7.01
C GLU A 195 2.49 -22.08 7.24
N ASN A 196 3.08 -21.05 6.65
CA ASN A 196 2.57 -19.68 6.68
C ASN A 196 1.21 -19.57 5.97
N VAL A 197 1.03 -20.19 4.80
CA VAL A 197 -0.25 -20.21 4.08
C VAL A 197 -1.31 -20.94 4.92
N ARG A 198 -0.97 -22.11 5.49
CA ARG A 198 -1.88 -22.87 6.38
C ARG A 198 -2.35 -22.03 7.57
N GLN A 199 -1.44 -21.30 8.19
CA GLN A 199 -1.77 -20.40 9.31
C GLN A 199 -2.69 -19.25 8.88
N LEU A 200 -2.42 -18.61 7.75
CA LEU A 200 -3.28 -17.55 7.20
C LEU A 200 -4.69 -18.07 6.87
N LEU A 201 -4.81 -19.28 6.36
CA LEU A 201 -6.09 -19.86 5.94
C LEU A 201 -6.94 -20.39 7.11
N ALA A 202 -6.47 -20.33 8.36
CA ALA A 202 -7.30 -20.68 9.51
C ALA A 202 -8.54 -19.77 9.58
N TYR A 203 -9.69 -20.35 9.98
CA TYR A 203 -10.99 -19.65 9.94
C TYR A 203 -11.05 -18.43 10.88
N ASP A 204 -10.26 -18.43 11.94
CA ASP A 204 -10.15 -17.36 12.96
C ASP A 204 -8.93 -16.46 12.78
N SER A 205 -8.15 -16.69 11.72
CA SER A 205 -6.99 -15.86 11.39
C SER A 205 -7.36 -14.43 11.03
N ALA A 206 -6.40 -13.50 11.11
CA ALA A 206 -6.60 -12.15 10.61
C ALA A 206 -6.88 -12.12 9.09
N PHE A 207 -6.35 -13.09 8.32
CA PHE A 207 -6.72 -13.23 6.91
C PHE A 207 -8.23 -13.46 6.74
N SER A 208 -8.84 -14.29 7.57
CA SER A 208 -10.27 -14.61 7.47
C SER A 208 -11.17 -13.51 8.04
N THR A 209 -10.74 -12.81 9.09
CA THR A 209 -11.60 -11.91 9.89
C THR A 209 -11.43 -10.42 9.54
N TYR A 210 -10.29 -9.99 9.04
CA TYR A 210 -9.97 -8.57 8.83
C TYR A 210 -10.94 -7.87 7.87
N LEU A 211 -11.26 -8.44 6.70
CA LEU A 211 -12.17 -7.78 5.75
C LEU A 211 -13.59 -7.67 6.30
N PRO A 212 -14.22 -8.74 6.86
CA PRO A 212 -15.52 -8.61 7.53
C PRO A 212 -15.57 -7.54 8.62
N GLU A 213 -14.57 -7.47 9.48
CA GLU A 213 -14.48 -6.44 10.52
C GLU A 213 -14.39 -5.05 9.94
N ARG A 214 -13.55 -4.86 8.92
CA ARG A 214 -13.42 -3.59 8.21
C ARG A 214 -14.71 -3.16 7.53
N MET A 215 -15.42 -4.08 6.87
CA MET A 215 -16.70 -3.78 6.19
C MET A 215 -17.77 -3.31 7.19
N ARG A 216 -17.81 -3.87 8.40
CA ARG A 216 -18.74 -3.45 9.47
C ARG A 216 -18.51 -2.02 9.95
N LEU A 217 -17.30 -1.47 9.80
CA LEU A 217 -17.03 -0.06 10.16
C LEU A 217 -17.67 0.93 9.18
N PHE A 218 -17.96 0.51 7.95
CA PHE A 218 -18.50 1.37 6.90
C PHE A 218 -19.95 1.08 6.57
N PHE A 219 -20.37 -0.17 6.70
CA PHE A 219 -21.67 -0.63 6.22
C PHE A 219 -22.47 -1.33 7.32
N ARG A 220 -23.72 -0.92 7.47
CA ARG A 220 -24.64 -1.54 8.43
C ARG A 220 -24.97 -3.01 8.04
N THR A 221 -24.99 -3.30 6.75
CA THR A 221 -25.27 -4.63 6.18
C THR A 221 -24.19 -5.00 5.17
N PRO A 222 -22.95 -5.35 5.63
CA PRO A 222 -21.82 -5.64 4.76
C PRO A 222 -22.05 -6.83 3.83
N GLU A 223 -22.93 -7.75 4.20
CA GLU A 223 -23.28 -8.95 3.44
C GLU A 223 -23.83 -8.60 2.04
N SER A 224 -24.47 -7.44 1.89
CA SER A 224 -24.99 -6.95 0.61
C SER A 224 -23.89 -6.56 -0.37
N TYR A 225 -22.67 -6.34 0.07
CA TYR A 225 -21.55 -5.89 -0.75
C TYR A 225 -20.61 -7.04 -1.16
N TYR A 226 -20.58 -8.14 -0.41
CA TYR A 226 -19.67 -9.27 -0.71
C TYR A 226 -19.88 -9.88 -2.10
N PRO A 227 -21.10 -10.03 -2.64
CA PRO A 227 -21.29 -10.52 -4.01
C PRO A 227 -20.61 -9.65 -5.06
N LEU A 228 -20.58 -8.31 -4.89
CA LEU A 228 -19.92 -7.40 -5.81
C LEU A 228 -18.38 -7.54 -5.71
N LEU A 229 -17.85 -7.56 -4.48
CA LEU A 229 -16.40 -7.78 -4.28
C LEU A 229 -15.96 -9.11 -4.90
N ARG A 230 -16.74 -10.18 -4.70
CA ARG A 230 -16.50 -11.49 -5.30
C ARG A 230 -16.52 -11.43 -6.82
N SER A 231 -17.51 -10.77 -7.40
CA SER A 231 -17.63 -10.63 -8.86
C SER A 231 -16.36 -9.97 -9.45
N VAL A 232 -15.88 -8.87 -8.84
CA VAL A 232 -14.65 -8.20 -9.25
C VAL A 232 -13.43 -9.11 -9.04
N ALA A 233 -13.35 -9.85 -7.91
CA ALA A 233 -12.26 -10.79 -7.61
C ALA A 233 -12.13 -11.91 -8.65
N PHE A 234 -13.24 -12.27 -9.30
CA PHE A 234 -13.29 -13.29 -10.36
C PHE A 234 -13.22 -12.69 -11.77
N GLY A 235 -12.76 -11.45 -11.91
CA GLY A 235 -12.41 -10.84 -13.19
C GLY A 235 -13.56 -10.14 -13.92
N ARG A 236 -14.67 -9.82 -13.24
CA ARG A 236 -15.70 -8.93 -13.80
C ARG A 236 -15.31 -7.49 -13.49
N HIS A 237 -15.05 -6.71 -14.53
CA HIS A 237 -14.54 -5.35 -14.38
C HIS A 237 -15.51 -4.27 -14.84
N ARG A 238 -16.58 -4.62 -15.56
CA ARG A 238 -17.60 -3.67 -16.05
C ARG A 238 -18.84 -3.70 -15.17
N LEU A 239 -19.46 -2.55 -14.97
CA LEU A 239 -20.67 -2.42 -14.16
C LEU A 239 -21.74 -3.49 -14.52
N SER A 240 -22.03 -3.66 -15.81
CA SER A 240 -23.04 -4.61 -16.28
C SER A 240 -22.68 -6.07 -16.02
N GLU A 241 -21.39 -6.42 -16.10
CA GLU A 241 -20.88 -7.76 -15.80
C GLU A 241 -21.00 -8.05 -14.29
N ILE A 242 -20.59 -7.08 -13.46
CA ILE A 242 -20.65 -7.18 -11.99
C ILE A 242 -22.12 -7.27 -11.56
N ALA A 243 -23.00 -6.41 -12.09
CA ALA A 243 -24.41 -6.40 -11.75
C ALA A 243 -25.08 -7.73 -12.08
N LYS A 244 -24.81 -8.28 -13.28
CA LYS A 244 -25.34 -9.57 -13.73
C LYS A 244 -24.84 -10.72 -12.84
N ASP A 245 -23.54 -10.77 -12.55
CA ASP A 245 -22.91 -11.85 -11.76
C ASP A 245 -23.35 -11.80 -10.28
N ALA A 246 -23.48 -10.60 -9.71
CA ALA A 246 -23.93 -10.39 -8.34
C ALA A 246 -25.46 -10.41 -8.14
N GLY A 247 -26.25 -10.51 -9.21
CA GLY A 247 -27.70 -10.53 -9.13
C GLY A 247 -28.34 -9.18 -8.81
N PHE A 248 -27.74 -8.06 -9.22
CA PHE A 248 -28.24 -6.71 -8.97
C PHE A 248 -28.74 -6.02 -10.26
N ALA A 249 -29.69 -5.11 -10.12
CA ALA A 249 -29.96 -4.13 -11.16
C ALA A 249 -28.80 -3.13 -11.28
N ASN A 250 -28.47 -2.67 -12.51
CA ASN A 250 -27.35 -1.78 -12.78
C ASN A 250 -27.32 -0.53 -11.89
N ASN A 251 -28.45 0.13 -11.69
CA ASN A 251 -28.54 1.34 -10.85
C ASN A 251 -28.20 1.08 -9.39
N LYS A 252 -28.63 -0.08 -8.85
CA LYS A 252 -28.30 -0.48 -7.48
C LYS A 252 -26.84 -0.87 -7.37
N CYS A 253 -26.32 -1.61 -8.36
CA CYS A 253 -24.92 -1.99 -8.44
C CYS A 253 -24.01 -0.77 -8.46
N GLY A 254 -24.32 0.26 -9.28
CA GLY A 254 -23.55 1.50 -9.35
C GLY A 254 -23.43 2.18 -7.98
N LYS A 255 -24.56 2.41 -7.29
CA LYS A 255 -24.57 3.02 -5.96
C LYS A 255 -23.73 2.24 -4.93
N TYR A 256 -23.74 0.91 -5.01
CA TYR A 256 -22.98 0.07 -4.10
C TYR A 256 -21.47 0.10 -4.44
N LEU A 257 -21.12 0.15 -5.73
CA LEU A 257 -19.73 0.32 -6.16
C LEU A 257 -19.18 1.69 -5.75
N ASP A 258 -19.96 2.77 -5.88
CA ASP A 258 -19.58 4.11 -5.41
C ASP A 258 -19.30 4.10 -3.90
N ALA A 259 -20.16 3.49 -3.10
CA ALA A 259 -19.95 3.35 -1.67
C ALA A 259 -18.69 2.51 -1.32
N LEU A 260 -18.39 1.47 -2.12
CA LEU A 260 -17.16 0.66 -1.96
C LEU A 260 -15.91 1.45 -2.38
N ILE A 261 -16.00 2.34 -3.35
CA ILE A 261 -14.93 3.26 -3.76
C ILE A 261 -14.65 4.26 -2.64
N ASP A 262 -15.67 4.92 -2.12
CA ASP A 262 -15.56 5.89 -1.03
C ASP A 262 -14.96 5.25 0.23
N ALA A 263 -15.30 4.00 0.50
CA ALA A 263 -14.73 3.23 1.62
C ALA A 263 -13.33 2.65 1.33
N GLY A 264 -12.83 2.74 0.08
CA GLY A 264 -11.49 2.29 -0.32
C GLY A 264 -11.35 0.78 -0.52
N PHE A 265 -12.42 0.06 -0.82
CA PHE A 265 -12.39 -1.37 -1.14
C PHE A 265 -12.27 -1.64 -2.65
N VAL A 266 -12.78 -0.73 -3.45
CA VAL A 266 -12.78 -0.79 -4.93
C VAL A 266 -12.14 0.47 -5.48
N THR A 267 -11.51 0.37 -6.64
CA THR A 267 -11.04 1.50 -7.45
C THR A 267 -11.72 1.49 -8.81
N ALA A 268 -11.96 2.67 -9.37
CA ALA A 268 -12.44 2.82 -10.72
C ALA A 268 -11.34 3.41 -11.61
N ARG A 269 -11.14 2.83 -12.80
CA ARG A 269 -10.17 3.31 -13.81
C ARG A 269 -10.90 3.62 -15.12
N HIS A 270 -10.41 4.66 -15.81
CA HIS A 270 -10.85 5.02 -17.17
C HIS A 270 -9.65 4.82 -18.11
N ASP A 271 -9.61 3.72 -18.84
CA ASP A 271 -8.54 3.37 -19.79
C ASP A 271 -8.71 4.07 -21.16
N GLY A 272 -9.19 5.31 -21.17
CA GLY A 272 -9.51 6.05 -22.40
C GLY A 272 -10.79 5.59 -23.13
N GLY A 273 -11.49 4.60 -22.58
CA GLY A 273 -12.81 4.16 -23.05
C GLY A 273 -13.97 4.91 -22.37
N THR A 274 -15.16 4.75 -22.89
CA THR A 274 -16.40 5.40 -22.40
C THR A 274 -16.83 4.90 -21.02
N TYR A 275 -16.39 3.71 -20.60
CA TYR A 275 -16.86 3.04 -19.39
C TYR A 275 -15.75 2.84 -18.38
N ALA A 276 -16.07 3.07 -17.10
CA ALA A 276 -15.18 2.76 -16.00
C ALA A 276 -14.97 1.24 -15.87
N LYS A 277 -13.75 0.86 -15.51
CA LYS A 277 -13.40 -0.49 -15.05
C LYS A 277 -13.16 -0.48 -13.56
N TYR A 278 -13.70 -1.47 -12.88
CA TYR A 278 -13.64 -1.62 -11.44
C TYR A 278 -12.64 -2.72 -11.07
N ASP A 279 -11.75 -2.41 -10.11
CA ASP A 279 -10.78 -3.34 -9.55
C ASP A 279 -10.84 -3.30 -8.02
N LEU A 280 -10.45 -4.40 -7.37
CA LEU A 280 -10.27 -4.38 -5.92
C LEU A 280 -9.03 -3.55 -5.57
N ALA A 281 -9.16 -2.70 -4.56
CA ALA A 281 -8.12 -1.74 -4.17
C ALA A 281 -6.85 -2.39 -3.59
N ASN A 282 -6.93 -3.67 -3.22
CA ASN A 282 -5.81 -4.43 -2.66
C ASN A 282 -5.92 -5.92 -3.01
N THR A 283 -4.80 -6.58 -3.25
CA THR A 283 -4.74 -8.02 -3.61
C THR A 283 -5.29 -8.92 -2.51
N TYR A 284 -5.14 -8.54 -1.24
CA TYR A 284 -5.76 -9.23 -0.12
C TYR A 284 -7.29 -9.37 -0.28
N TYR A 285 -7.98 -8.34 -0.77
CA TYR A 285 -9.43 -8.42 -0.99
C TYR A 285 -9.78 -9.47 -2.05
N THR A 286 -8.95 -9.57 -3.09
CA THR A 286 -9.07 -10.65 -4.08
C THR A 286 -8.84 -12.02 -3.45
N ALA A 287 -7.78 -12.17 -2.66
CA ALA A 287 -7.46 -13.39 -1.95
C ALA A 287 -8.57 -13.82 -0.99
N TRP A 288 -9.08 -12.90 -0.19
CA TRP A 288 -10.17 -13.16 0.74
C TRP A 288 -11.44 -13.62 0.02
N CYS A 289 -11.83 -12.93 -1.06
CA CYS A 289 -13.01 -13.32 -1.84
C CYS A 289 -12.89 -14.69 -2.50
N ARG A 290 -11.68 -15.13 -2.84
CA ARG A 290 -11.42 -16.42 -3.45
C ARG A 290 -11.26 -17.55 -2.45
N TYR A 291 -10.59 -17.27 -1.32
CA TYR A 291 -10.08 -18.29 -0.41
C TYR A 291 -10.73 -18.30 0.98
N ALA A 292 -11.43 -17.25 1.39
CA ALA A 292 -12.13 -17.20 2.68
C ALA A 292 -13.65 -17.05 2.52
N TYR A 293 -14.11 -16.17 1.62
CA TYR A 293 -15.54 -15.95 1.42
C TYR A 293 -16.25 -17.21 0.92
N LEU A 294 -17.30 -17.63 1.62
CA LEU A 294 -18.06 -18.87 1.38
C LEU A 294 -17.24 -20.18 1.53
N ARG A 295 -16.05 -20.11 2.13
CA ARG A 295 -15.12 -21.25 2.27
C ARG A 295 -14.94 -21.72 3.73
N LYS A 296 -15.72 -21.15 4.65
CA LYS A 296 -15.58 -21.47 6.09
C LYS A 296 -15.73 -22.96 6.40
N THR A 297 -16.61 -23.65 5.71
CA THR A 297 -16.80 -25.10 5.88
C THR A 297 -15.55 -25.86 5.49
N GLU A 298 -14.97 -25.55 4.33
CA GLU A 298 -13.75 -26.18 3.83
C GLU A 298 -12.56 -25.89 4.77
N GLN A 299 -12.43 -24.64 5.23
CA GLN A 299 -11.37 -24.26 6.17
C GLN A 299 -11.42 -25.08 7.48
N ILE A 300 -12.61 -25.42 7.98
CA ILE A 300 -12.79 -26.14 9.24
C ILE A 300 -12.76 -27.66 9.04
N ILE A 301 -13.47 -28.18 8.04
CA ILE A 301 -13.72 -29.62 7.90
C ILE A 301 -12.68 -30.29 6.99
N ARG A 302 -12.13 -29.53 6.02
CA ARG A 302 -11.16 -30.06 5.03
C ARG A 302 -9.99 -29.10 4.81
N PRO A 303 -9.26 -28.75 5.88
CA PRO A 303 -8.22 -27.71 5.78
C PRO A 303 -7.10 -28.06 4.79
N GLU A 304 -6.72 -29.33 4.67
CA GLU A 304 -5.66 -29.74 3.72
C GLU A 304 -6.12 -29.67 2.27
N GLU A 305 -7.34 -30.09 1.94
CA GLU A 305 -7.89 -29.96 0.59
C GLU A 305 -8.01 -28.47 0.21
N HIS A 306 -8.43 -27.64 1.16
CA HIS A 306 -8.52 -26.20 0.97
C HIS A 306 -7.15 -25.56 0.74
N LEU A 307 -6.15 -25.96 1.52
CA LEU A 307 -4.76 -25.51 1.33
C LEU A 307 -4.25 -25.88 -0.08
N GLN A 308 -4.43 -27.14 -0.51
CA GLN A 308 -3.99 -27.57 -1.85
C GLN A 308 -4.71 -26.81 -2.96
N PHE A 309 -6.00 -26.53 -2.80
CA PHE A 309 -6.74 -25.66 -3.73
C PHE A 309 -6.12 -24.27 -3.84
N VAL A 310 -5.79 -23.64 -2.70
CA VAL A 310 -5.17 -22.29 -2.68
C VAL A 310 -3.79 -22.32 -3.33
N LEU A 311 -2.95 -23.31 -3.00
CA LEU A 311 -1.60 -23.42 -3.56
C LEU A 311 -1.62 -23.60 -5.10
N ALA A 312 -2.59 -24.34 -5.62
CA ALA A 312 -2.73 -24.56 -7.07
C ALA A 312 -3.26 -23.32 -7.84
N ASP A 313 -4.10 -22.50 -7.19
CA ASP A 313 -4.76 -21.35 -7.83
C ASP A 313 -3.96 -20.04 -7.69
N LEU A 314 -3.16 -19.92 -6.62
CA LEU A 314 -2.57 -18.66 -6.14
C LEU A 314 -1.72 -17.92 -7.20
N ASP A 315 -0.88 -18.63 -7.95
CA ASP A 315 0.02 -18.00 -8.91
C ASP A 315 -0.76 -17.34 -10.05
N ASN A 316 -1.69 -18.07 -10.63
CA ASN A 316 -2.47 -17.61 -11.78
C ASN A 316 -3.54 -16.59 -11.39
N ALA A 317 -4.12 -16.72 -10.19
CA ALA A 317 -5.23 -15.88 -9.77
C ALA A 317 -4.76 -14.52 -9.22
N ILE A 318 -3.66 -14.48 -8.47
CA ILE A 318 -3.31 -13.29 -7.69
C ILE A 318 -1.83 -12.94 -7.77
N ALA A 319 -0.91 -13.89 -7.55
CA ALA A 319 0.47 -13.57 -7.27
C ALA A 319 1.20 -12.95 -8.47
N LEU A 320 1.02 -13.48 -9.67
CA LEU A 320 1.59 -12.91 -10.88
C LEU A 320 1.03 -11.51 -11.17
N ARG A 321 -0.27 -11.32 -11.00
CA ARG A 321 -0.89 -10.00 -11.15
C ARG A 321 -0.34 -8.99 -10.15
N SER A 322 -0.20 -9.38 -8.88
CA SER A 322 0.38 -8.54 -7.83
C SER A 322 1.82 -8.13 -8.17
N PHE A 323 2.61 -9.05 -8.72
CA PHE A 323 3.96 -8.74 -9.20
C PHE A 323 3.94 -7.72 -10.35
N HIS A 324 3.08 -7.91 -11.34
CA HIS A 324 2.96 -6.96 -12.46
C HIS A 324 2.52 -5.57 -11.99
N GLU A 325 1.56 -5.49 -11.06
CA GLU A 325 1.12 -4.22 -10.48
C GLU A 325 2.25 -3.49 -9.74
N ALA A 326 3.10 -4.22 -9.01
CA ALA A 326 4.28 -3.65 -8.37
C ALA A 326 5.32 -3.15 -9.37
N CYS A 327 5.55 -3.91 -10.46
CA CYS A 327 6.43 -3.47 -11.55
C CYS A 327 5.93 -2.18 -12.23
N LEU A 328 4.61 -2.08 -12.46
CA LEU A 328 3.99 -0.88 -13.02
C LEU A 328 4.14 0.34 -12.10
N ARG A 329 3.98 0.16 -10.79
CA ARG A 329 4.21 1.24 -9.82
C ARG A 329 5.66 1.70 -9.81
N PHE A 330 6.60 0.78 -9.90
CA PHE A 330 8.04 1.10 -9.98
C PHE A 330 8.40 1.96 -11.20
N LEU A 331 7.75 1.76 -12.34
CA LEU A 331 7.98 2.57 -13.56
C LEU A 331 7.48 4.02 -13.43
N GLY A 332 6.79 4.36 -12.38
CA GLY A 332 6.29 5.70 -12.09
C GLY A 332 4.81 5.89 -12.39
N ASP A 333 4.27 7.01 -11.91
CA ASP A 333 2.88 7.44 -11.87
C ASP A 333 1.81 6.49 -12.39
N GLY A 334 1.06 5.88 -11.46
CA GLY A 334 0.00 4.90 -11.75
C GLY A 334 -1.08 5.35 -12.75
N GLU A 335 -1.21 6.65 -13.03
CA GLU A 335 -2.06 7.18 -14.10
C GLU A 335 -1.35 7.23 -15.48
N LYS A 336 -0.01 7.30 -15.51
CA LYS A 336 0.79 7.21 -16.73
C LYS A 336 1.32 5.82 -17.02
N ALA A 337 1.34 4.96 -16.02
CA ALA A 337 1.74 3.55 -16.12
C ALA A 337 0.64 2.63 -16.69
N SER A 338 -0.48 3.12 -17.18
CA SER A 338 -1.15 2.41 -18.26
C SER A 338 -0.14 2.42 -19.41
N LEU A 339 0.65 1.34 -19.52
CA LEU A 339 1.49 1.11 -20.68
C LEU A 339 0.59 1.26 -21.92
N LYS A 340 0.46 2.47 -22.43
CA LYS A 340 -0.02 2.70 -23.79
C LYS A 340 1.08 2.16 -24.70
N ALA A 341 1.26 0.83 -24.60
CA ALA A 341 2.15 0.13 -25.49
C ALA A 341 1.56 0.31 -26.89
N HIS A 342 2.33 0.88 -27.79
CA HIS A 342 1.98 0.89 -29.19
C HIS A 342 2.01 -0.53 -29.75
N ARG A 343 2.77 -1.42 -29.10
CA ARG A 343 2.93 -2.83 -29.51
C ARG A 343 3.20 -3.74 -28.32
N THR A 344 2.52 -4.88 -28.28
CA THR A 344 2.75 -5.95 -27.30
C THR A 344 3.22 -7.22 -28.03
N ILE A 345 4.34 -7.80 -27.60
CA ILE A 345 4.95 -8.97 -28.24
C ILE A 345 5.13 -10.08 -27.21
N PRO A 346 4.36 -11.18 -27.31
CA PRO A 346 4.62 -12.37 -26.50
C PRO A 346 5.87 -13.09 -27.03
N VAL A 347 6.74 -13.52 -26.13
CA VAL A 347 7.96 -14.25 -26.46
C VAL A 347 8.04 -15.53 -25.62
N GLU A 348 8.21 -16.65 -26.28
CA GLU A 348 8.48 -17.91 -25.62
C GLU A 348 10.00 -18.05 -25.38
N MET A 349 10.34 -18.37 -24.13
CA MET A 349 11.72 -18.48 -23.66
C MET A 349 12.27 -19.90 -23.94
N PRO A 350 13.62 -20.08 -23.91
CA PRO A 350 14.25 -21.38 -24.15
C PRO A 350 13.87 -22.48 -23.13
N ASP A 351 13.43 -22.07 -21.91
CA ASP A 351 12.95 -22.97 -20.86
C ASP A 351 11.45 -23.29 -20.96
N GLY A 352 10.76 -22.79 -22.01
CA GLY A 352 9.31 -22.94 -22.20
C GLY A 352 8.46 -21.92 -21.45
N SER A 353 9.05 -21.08 -20.62
CA SER A 353 8.35 -19.98 -19.96
C SER A 353 8.00 -18.87 -20.98
N ARG A 354 7.17 -17.91 -20.58
CA ARG A 354 6.75 -16.81 -21.45
C ARG A 354 7.02 -15.47 -20.80
N VAL A 355 7.37 -14.49 -21.65
CA VAL A 355 7.41 -13.09 -21.28
C VAL A 355 6.61 -12.26 -22.28
N ILE A 356 6.18 -11.08 -21.85
CA ILE A 356 5.53 -10.10 -22.73
C ILE A 356 6.43 -8.86 -22.79
N LEU A 357 6.78 -8.44 -24.00
CA LEU A 357 7.44 -7.18 -24.28
C LEU A 357 6.38 -6.12 -24.57
N TYR A 358 6.41 -5.04 -23.84
CA TYR A 358 5.63 -3.84 -24.08
C TYR A 358 6.55 -2.81 -24.72
N CYS A 359 6.32 -2.51 -25.99
CA CYS A 359 7.11 -1.55 -26.76
C CYS A 359 6.35 -0.23 -26.86
N ARG A 360 6.99 0.84 -26.40
CA ARG A 360 6.49 2.20 -26.47
C ARG A 360 7.41 2.99 -27.41
N GLU A 361 6.86 3.50 -28.49
CA GLU A 361 7.55 4.40 -29.39
C GLU A 361 7.15 5.83 -29.04
N ASP A 362 8.13 6.66 -28.71
CA ASP A 362 7.96 8.10 -28.57
C ASP A 362 8.63 8.76 -29.78
N PRO A 363 7.91 9.55 -30.59
CA PRO A 363 8.48 10.20 -31.77
C PRO A 363 9.65 11.18 -31.46
N MET A 364 9.76 11.59 -30.20
CA MET A 364 10.77 12.56 -29.75
C MET A 364 11.83 11.94 -28.83
N SER A 365 11.71 10.66 -28.50
CA SER A 365 12.61 9.95 -27.60
C SER A 365 12.92 8.53 -28.13
N ARG A 366 13.75 7.79 -27.38
CA ARG A 366 14.10 6.40 -27.71
C ARG A 366 12.92 5.47 -27.53
N THR A 367 12.93 4.36 -28.26
CA THR A 367 12.00 3.26 -28.03
C THR A 367 12.21 2.68 -26.64
N GLU A 368 11.16 2.60 -25.83
CA GLU A 368 11.19 1.93 -24.53
C GLU A 368 10.61 0.55 -24.64
N VAL A 369 11.34 -0.47 -24.19
CA VAL A 369 10.87 -1.85 -24.13
C VAL A 369 10.85 -2.33 -22.70
N THR A 370 9.68 -2.65 -22.21
CA THR A 370 9.51 -3.23 -20.85
C THR A 370 9.13 -4.70 -20.95
N VAL A 371 9.87 -5.54 -20.24
CA VAL A 371 9.70 -7.01 -20.26
C VAL A 371 9.07 -7.48 -18.97
N PHE A 372 7.88 -8.09 -19.07
CA PHE A 372 7.16 -8.69 -17.96
C PHE A 372 7.13 -10.21 -18.06
N PRO A 373 7.57 -10.94 -17.03
CA PRO A 373 7.43 -12.39 -16.99
C PRO A 373 5.96 -12.80 -16.85
N GLN A 374 5.63 -13.96 -17.42
CA GLN A 374 4.30 -14.58 -17.28
C GLN A 374 4.34 -15.78 -16.30
N SER A 375 5.41 -15.89 -15.53
CA SER A 375 5.58 -16.87 -14.46
C SER A 375 6.47 -16.32 -13.36
N LEU A 376 6.17 -16.63 -12.11
CA LEU A 376 6.99 -16.26 -10.95
C LEU A 376 8.26 -17.11 -10.82
N SER A 377 8.36 -18.22 -11.52
CA SER A 377 9.52 -19.12 -11.48
C SER A 377 10.54 -18.87 -12.60
N ILE A 378 10.32 -17.87 -13.45
CA ILE A 378 11.25 -17.56 -14.53
C ILE A 378 12.60 -17.07 -13.99
N ARG A 379 13.68 -17.59 -14.58
CA ARG A 379 15.06 -17.18 -14.30
C ARG A 379 15.71 -16.65 -15.56
N PHE A 380 16.20 -15.43 -15.49
CA PHE A 380 16.92 -14.83 -16.62
C PHE A 380 18.39 -15.20 -16.57
N THR A 381 18.77 -16.10 -17.46
CA THR A 381 20.15 -16.47 -17.74
C THR A 381 20.61 -15.84 -19.06
N LYS A 382 21.83 -16.16 -19.48
CA LYS A 382 22.39 -15.72 -20.77
C LYS A 382 21.47 -16.05 -21.96
N LYS A 383 20.86 -17.23 -21.95
CA LYS A 383 20.02 -17.70 -23.08
C LYS A 383 18.73 -16.89 -23.18
N GLU A 384 18.05 -16.67 -22.05
CA GLU A 384 16.80 -15.91 -21.98
C GLU A 384 17.08 -14.45 -22.37
N LEU A 385 18.15 -13.82 -21.83
CA LEU A 385 18.49 -12.46 -22.18
C LEU A 385 18.83 -12.30 -23.66
N GLN A 386 19.63 -13.20 -24.23
CA GLN A 386 19.95 -13.19 -25.67
C GLN A 386 18.71 -13.33 -26.54
N LYS A 387 17.72 -14.16 -26.12
CA LYS A 387 16.44 -14.29 -26.82
C LYS A 387 15.68 -13.00 -26.82
N ILE A 388 15.53 -12.33 -25.65
CA ILE A 388 14.87 -11.03 -25.53
C ILE A 388 15.55 -10.00 -26.44
N LEU A 389 16.87 -9.84 -26.32
CA LEU A 389 17.62 -8.88 -27.13
C LEU A 389 17.51 -9.15 -28.62
N SER A 390 17.40 -10.43 -29.04
CA SER A 390 17.16 -10.78 -30.44
C SER A 390 15.79 -10.32 -30.97
N VAL A 391 14.77 -10.34 -30.09
CA VAL A 391 13.44 -9.83 -30.43
C VAL A 391 13.43 -8.30 -30.44
N VAL A 392 14.06 -7.66 -29.45
CA VAL A 392 14.20 -6.20 -29.41
C VAL A 392 14.87 -5.66 -30.68
N LYS A 393 15.94 -6.30 -31.15
CA LYS A 393 16.60 -5.93 -32.42
C LYS A 393 15.70 -6.01 -33.64
N LYS A 394 14.68 -6.88 -33.64
CA LYS A 394 13.70 -6.96 -34.73
C LYS A 394 12.64 -5.84 -34.65
N VAL A 395 12.39 -5.32 -33.44
CA VAL A 395 11.45 -4.23 -33.20
C VAL A 395 12.12 -2.88 -33.49
N ASP A 396 13.36 -2.74 -33.03
CA ASP A 396 14.20 -1.55 -33.26
C ASP A 396 15.56 -1.99 -33.83
N PRO A 397 15.70 -1.99 -35.18
CA PRO A 397 16.94 -2.38 -35.85
C PRO A 397 18.13 -1.44 -35.54
N PHE A 398 17.86 -0.19 -35.16
CA PHE A 398 18.88 0.81 -34.89
C PHE A 398 19.47 0.77 -33.49
N VAL A 399 18.93 -0.11 -32.61
CA VAL A 399 19.48 -0.42 -31.26
C VAL A 399 19.53 0.79 -30.32
N ASP A 400 18.59 1.71 -30.43
CA ASP A 400 18.43 2.83 -29.49
C ASP A 400 17.38 2.58 -28.42
N ALA A 401 16.81 1.37 -28.35
CA ALA A 401 15.79 1.02 -27.37
C ALA A 401 16.37 0.91 -25.95
N GLU A 402 15.76 1.60 -25.00
CA GLU A 402 15.96 1.33 -23.58
C GLU A 402 15.13 0.11 -23.14
N VAL A 403 15.79 -0.88 -22.55
CA VAL A 403 15.19 -2.16 -22.20
C VAL A 403 15.16 -2.33 -20.69
N THR A 404 13.97 -2.37 -20.09
CA THR A 404 13.78 -2.70 -18.69
C THR A 404 13.22 -4.11 -18.52
N ILE A 405 13.91 -4.96 -17.78
CA ILE A 405 13.49 -6.35 -17.54
C ILE A 405 13.15 -6.52 -16.06
N PHE A 406 11.91 -6.88 -15.77
CA PHE A 406 11.49 -7.26 -14.45
C PHE A 406 11.67 -8.76 -14.22
N SER A 407 12.23 -9.12 -13.05
CA SER A 407 12.41 -10.52 -12.67
C SER A 407 11.93 -10.75 -11.23
N PRO A 408 11.10 -11.80 -11.01
CA PRO A 408 10.81 -12.26 -9.64
C PRO A 408 12.05 -12.77 -8.93
N GLU A 409 12.91 -13.49 -9.65
CA GLU A 409 14.15 -14.07 -9.17
C GLU A 409 15.36 -13.19 -9.51
N ARG A 410 16.52 -13.50 -8.92
CA ARG A 410 17.77 -12.82 -9.26
C ARG A 410 18.23 -13.17 -10.66
N PHE A 411 18.76 -12.20 -11.34
CA PHE A 411 19.45 -12.41 -12.62
C PHE A 411 20.75 -13.21 -12.41
N SER A 412 21.17 -13.96 -13.43
CA SER A 412 22.48 -14.58 -13.41
C SER A 412 23.59 -13.52 -13.46
N ASP A 413 24.78 -13.83 -12.92
CA ASP A 413 25.92 -12.92 -12.92
C ASP A 413 26.27 -12.43 -14.33
N TRP A 414 26.14 -13.29 -15.33
CA TRP A 414 26.37 -12.90 -16.72
C TRP A 414 25.39 -11.82 -17.18
N CYS A 415 24.11 -11.90 -16.81
CA CYS A 415 23.12 -10.87 -17.12
C CYS A 415 23.48 -9.54 -16.47
N VAL A 416 23.85 -9.56 -15.18
CA VAL A 416 24.25 -8.37 -14.44
C VAL A 416 25.46 -7.69 -15.09
N HIS A 417 26.49 -8.46 -15.48
CA HIS A 417 27.64 -7.93 -16.20
C HIS A 417 27.28 -7.34 -17.56
N GLU A 418 26.39 -8.02 -18.30
CA GLU A 418 25.98 -7.53 -19.62
C GLU A 418 25.13 -6.27 -19.53
N SER A 419 24.26 -6.16 -18.53
CA SER A 419 23.50 -4.94 -18.22
C SER A 419 24.43 -3.76 -17.94
N ALA A 420 25.38 -3.92 -17.02
CA ALA A 420 26.36 -2.89 -16.70
C ALA A 420 27.18 -2.44 -17.93
N ARG A 421 27.49 -3.35 -18.85
CA ARG A 421 28.26 -3.06 -20.08
C ARG A 421 27.44 -2.29 -21.10
N ARG A 422 26.12 -2.54 -21.20
CA ARG A 422 25.30 -2.00 -22.30
C ARG A 422 24.66 -0.66 -21.99
N GLY A 423 24.54 -0.25 -20.75
CA GLY A 423 24.01 1.06 -20.34
C GLY A 423 22.52 1.33 -20.66
N TYR A 424 21.97 0.69 -21.70
CA TYR A 424 20.57 0.79 -22.10
C TYR A 424 19.70 -0.38 -21.58
N LEU A 425 20.30 -1.33 -20.88
CA LEU A 425 19.65 -2.51 -20.33
C LEU A 425 19.54 -2.36 -18.82
N HIS A 426 18.32 -2.35 -18.31
CA HIS A 426 18.00 -2.17 -16.90
C HIS A 426 17.37 -3.42 -16.33
N GLU A 427 17.98 -3.96 -15.30
CA GLU A 427 17.49 -5.12 -14.57
C GLU A 427 16.81 -4.70 -13.28
N VAL A 428 15.57 -5.11 -13.08
CA VAL A 428 14.79 -4.81 -11.89
C VAL A 428 14.37 -6.10 -11.23
N THR A 429 14.94 -6.37 -10.06
CA THR A 429 14.60 -7.51 -9.22
C THR A 429 13.53 -7.13 -8.20
N MET A 430 12.87 -8.12 -7.66
CA MET A 430 11.73 -7.97 -6.75
C MET A 430 12.05 -7.16 -5.48
N ASP A 431 13.26 -7.27 -4.97
CA ASP A 431 13.75 -6.52 -3.80
C ASP A 431 13.97 -5.02 -4.08
N ARG A 432 13.91 -4.59 -5.34
CA ARG A 432 13.94 -3.17 -5.74
C ARG A 432 12.53 -2.58 -5.95
N LEU A 433 11.48 -3.42 -5.98
CA LEU A 433 10.09 -2.97 -6.17
C LEU A 433 9.56 -2.32 -4.90
N ARG A 434 9.78 -1.01 -4.79
CA ARG A 434 9.31 -0.15 -3.70
C ARG A 434 8.38 0.90 -4.28
N ASP A 435 7.31 1.22 -3.56
CA ASP A 435 6.37 2.28 -3.93
C ASP A 435 6.98 3.67 -3.76
#